data_23e469217f7127a2cf57ee98bd98f4ea
#
_entry.id   23e469217f7127a2cf57ee98bd98f4ea
#
_cell.length_a   1.000
_cell.length_b   1.000
_cell.length_c   1.000
_cell.angle_alpha   90.00
_cell.angle_beta   90.00
_cell.angle_gamma   90.00
#
_symmetry.space_group_name_H-M   'P 1'
#
loop_
_entity.id
_entity.type
_entity.pdbx_description
1 polymer ?
#
loop_
_entity_poly.entity_id
_entity_poly.type
_entity_poly.pdbx_seq_one_letter_code
_entity_poly.pdbx_strand_id
1 'polypeptide(L)'
;MSEQENLLSVRQVYQGFIHGDLGAILKPLAEDVDWQIVGHYKNVPWPAVWRGRRELERYFTILAEALEVELFQPDEFLVDGDKVVVLGHERMVARATGRIVEASWAQVWTFRDGLVIRYREYTDSAAWESAYA
;
A
#
# COMPACT_ATOMS: atom_id res chain seq x y z
N MET A 1 -19.46 4.53 10.87
CA MET A 1 -18.18 5.17 11.21
C MET A 1 -18.05 6.48 10.46
N SER A 2 -17.41 7.45 11.05
CA SER A 2 -17.28 8.77 10.45
C SER A 2 -16.13 8.83 9.44
N GLU A 3 -16.19 9.84 8.57
CA GLU A 3 -15.10 10.12 7.62
C GLU A 3 -13.78 10.39 8.37
N GLN A 4 -13.84 11.10 9.50
CA GLN A 4 -12.66 11.39 10.31
C GLN A 4 -12.05 10.14 10.91
N GLU A 5 -12.87 9.20 11.35
CA GLU A 5 -12.39 7.93 11.89
C GLU A 5 -11.72 7.08 10.81
N ASN A 6 -12.31 7.07 9.60
CA ASN A 6 -11.70 6.37 8.47
C ASN A 6 -10.35 6.99 8.09
N LEU A 7 -10.28 8.32 8.06
CA LEU A 7 -9.02 9.02 7.78
C LEU A 7 -7.97 8.68 8.82
N LEU A 8 -8.34 8.66 10.10
CA LEU A 8 -7.40 8.31 11.18
C LEU A 8 -6.88 6.89 11.01
N SER A 9 -7.76 5.94 10.65
CA SER A 9 -7.35 4.56 10.40
C SER A 9 -6.31 4.46 9.29
N VAL A 10 -6.50 5.19 8.19
CA VAL A 10 -5.54 5.20 7.09
C VAL A 10 -4.19 5.78 7.54
N ARG A 11 -4.21 6.86 8.30
CA ARG A 11 -2.97 7.44 8.84
C ARG A 11 -2.23 6.46 9.74
N GLN A 12 -2.96 5.69 10.54
CA GLN A 12 -2.37 4.66 11.40
C GLN A 12 -1.72 3.53 10.59
N VAL A 13 -2.31 3.14 9.46
CA VAL A 13 -1.70 2.16 8.56
C VAL A 13 -0.37 2.68 8.03
N TYR A 14 -0.31 3.92 7.60
CA TYR A 14 0.95 4.50 7.09
C TYR A 14 2.01 4.60 8.18
N GLN A 15 1.63 4.95 9.40
CA GLN A 15 2.57 4.95 10.53
C GLN A 15 3.11 3.54 10.78
N GLY A 16 2.24 2.53 10.73
CA GLY A 16 2.65 1.15 10.86
C GLY A 16 3.63 0.73 9.76
N PHE A 17 3.36 1.13 8.53
CA PHE A 17 4.24 0.82 7.39
C PHE A 17 5.62 1.46 7.57
N ILE A 18 5.67 2.74 7.92
CA ILE A 18 6.93 3.48 8.10
C ILE A 18 7.76 2.86 9.24
N HIS A 19 7.12 2.41 10.31
CA HIS A 19 7.81 1.87 11.48
C HIS A 19 8.00 0.34 11.44
N GLY A 20 7.56 -0.31 10.36
CA GLY A 20 7.66 -1.77 10.25
C GLY A 20 6.75 -2.53 11.22
N ASP A 21 5.64 -1.95 11.62
CA ASP A 21 4.68 -2.55 12.55
C ASP A 21 3.56 -3.23 11.78
N LEU A 22 3.73 -4.51 11.50
CA LEU A 22 2.77 -5.30 10.72
C LEU A 22 1.39 -5.35 11.39
N GLY A 23 1.34 -5.48 12.70
CA GLY A 23 0.09 -5.49 13.43
C GLY A 23 -0.72 -4.21 13.24
N ALA A 24 -0.06 -3.06 13.26
CA ALA A 24 -0.71 -1.78 13.04
C ALA A 24 -1.23 -1.64 11.60
N ILE A 25 -0.52 -2.21 10.62
CA ILE A 25 -0.96 -2.21 9.22
C ILE A 25 -2.24 -3.03 9.07
N LEU A 26 -2.29 -4.22 9.66
CA LEU A 26 -3.37 -5.18 9.45
C LEU A 26 -4.62 -4.88 10.29
N LYS A 27 -4.46 -4.21 11.42
CA LYS A 27 -5.54 -4.00 12.39
C LYS A 27 -6.81 -3.39 11.78
N PRO A 28 -6.75 -2.32 10.96
CA PRO A 28 -7.96 -1.72 10.40
C PRO A 28 -8.51 -2.44 9.18
N LEU A 29 -7.90 -3.53 8.74
CA LEU A 29 -8.34 -4.24 7.54
C LEU A 29 -9.37 -5.30 7.89
N ALA A 30 -10.39 -5.44 7.04
CA ALA A 30 -11.35 -6.53 7.15
C ALA A 30 -10.65 -7.87 6.94
N GLU A 31 -11.18 -8.92 7.55
CA GLU A 31 -10.60 -10.25 7.44
C GLU A 31 -10.46 -10.74 6.00
N ASP A 32 -11.43 -10.38 5.15
CA ASP A 32 -11.49 -10.76 3.75
C ASP A 32 -11.19 -9.60 2.79
N VAL A 33 -10.41 -8.63 3.21
CA VAL A 33 -10.11 -7.41 2.44
C VAL A 33 -9.66 -7.75 1.02
N ASP A 34 -10.17 -6.97 0.06
CA ASP A 34 -9.86 -7.08 -1.37
C ASP A 34 -8.76 -6.06 -1.70
N TRP A 35 -7.56 -6.55 -2.02
CA TRP A 35 -6.37 -5.72 -2.15
C TRP A 35 -5.74 -5.90 -3.52
N GLN A 36 -5.53 -4.81 -4.24
CA GLN A 36 -4.93 -4.86 -5.56
C GLN A 36 -4.01 -3.67 -5.83
N ILE A 37 -2.85 -3.98 -6.40
CA ILE A 37 -1.99 -3.00 -7.04
C ILE A 37 -2.35 -3.04 -8.53
N VAL A 38 -3.00 -1.98 -9.02
CA VAL A 38 -3.53 -1.92 -10.38
C VAL A 38 -2.40 -1.68 -11.37
N GLY A 39 -2.36 -2.49 -12.43
CA GLY A 39 -1.37 -2.34 -13.50
C GLY A 39 -0.73 -3.66 -13.89
N HIS A 40 0.22 -3.57 -14.78
CA HIS A 40 0.95 -4.72 -15.30
C HIS A 40 2.39 -4.67 -14.80
N TYR A 41 2.77 -5.65 -13.97
CA TYR A 41 4.08 -5.65 -13.30
C TYR A 41 4.89 -6.87 -13.70
N LYS A 42 5.71 -6.73 -14.75
CA LYS A 42 6.62 -7.80 -15.17
C LYS A 42 7.84 -7.85 -14.24
N ASN A 43 8.24 -9.06 -13.88
CA ASN A 43 9.46 -9.32 -13.12
C ASN A 43 9.47 -8.80 -11.69
N VAL A 44 8.42 -8.16 -11.24
CA VAL A 44 8.27 -7.74 -9.85
C VAL A 44 7.98 -8.98 -9.00
N PRO A 45 8.67 -9.17 -7.85
CA PRO A 45 8.62 -10.45 -7.12
C PRO A 45 7.37 -10.69 -6.29
N TRP A 46 6.30 -9.90 -6.49
CA TRP A 46 5.03 -10.12 -5.81
C TRP A 46 3.86 -10.03 -6.76
N PRO A 47 2.78 -10.81 -6.50
CA PRO A 47 1.53 -10.68 -7.26
C PRO A 47 0.84 -9.34 -7.03
N ALA A 48 0.01 -8.93 -7.99
CA ALA A 48 -0.71 -7.66 -7.91
C ALA A 48 -2.04 -7.78 -7.15
N VAL A 49 -2.57 -8.98 -6.99
CA VAL A 49 -3.88 -9.22 -6.37
C VAL A 49 -3.72 -10.08 -5.12
N TRP A 50 -4.30 -9.60 -4.02
CA TRP A 50 -4.25 -10.28 -2.72
C TRP A 50 -5.64 -10.28 -2.10
N ARG A 51 -5.93 -11.30 -1.31
CA ARG A 51 -7.22 -11.42 -0.64
C ARG A 51 -7.04 -11.80 0.81
N GLY A 52 -7.55 -10.94 1.70
CA GLY A 52 -7.59 -11.20 3.12
C GLY A 52 -6.32 -10.85 3.88
N ARG A 53 -6.49 -10.70 5.21
CA ARG A 53 -5.40 -10.29 6.09
C ARG A 53 -4.25 -11.28 6.11
N ARG A 54 -4.56 -12.58 6.03
CA ARG A 54 -3.52 -13.63 6.08
C ARG A 54 -2.59 -13.53 4.87
N GLU A 55 -3.15 -13.32 3.66
CA GLU A 55 -2.32 -13.14 2.48
C GLU A 55 -1.51 -11.86 2.58
N LEU A 56 -2.08 -10.80 3.16
CA LEU A 56 -1.38 -9.53 3.28
C LEU A 56 -0.23 -9.57 4.28
N GLU A 57 -0.26 -10.44 5.30
CA GLU A 57 0.91 -10.68 6.12
C GLU A 57 2.10 -11.11 5.25
N ARG A 58 1.86 -12.02 4.32
CA ARG A 58 2.88 -12.48 3.38
C ARG A 58 3.33 -11.36 2.44
N TYR A 59 2.38 -10.60 1.92
CA TYR A 59 2.68 -9.49 1.02
C TYR A 59 3.61 -8.47 1.68
N PHE A 60 3.28 -8.01 2.87
CA PHE A 60 4.12 -7.03 3.58
C PHE A 60 5.47 -7.60 4.00
N THR A 61 5.53 -8.88 4.31
CA THR A 61 6.80 -9.56 4.58
C THR A 61 7.68 -9.59 3.33
N ILE A 62 7.09 -9.92 2.17
CA ILE A 62 7.80 -9.90 0.89
C ILE A 62 8.32 -8.49 0.58
N LEU A 63 7.49 -7.46 0.77
CA LEU A 63 7.92 -6.08 0.55
C LEU A 63 9.09 -5.70 1.44
N ALA A 64 9.04 -6.05 2.72
CA ALA A 64 10.09 -5.72 3.67
C ALA A 64 11.42 -6.36 3.28
N GLU A 65 11.39 -7.58 2.75
CA GLU A 65 12.57 -8.30 2.31
C GLU A 65 13.09 -7.81 0.96
N ALA A 66 12.18 -7.41 0.07
CA ALA A 66 12.53 -7.04 -1.31
C ALA A 66 12.95 -5.59 -1.47
N LEU A 67 12.50 -4.70 -0.59
CA LEU A 67 12.67 -3.26 -0.75
C LEU A 67 13.32 -2.61 0.46
N GLU A 68 14.18 -1.63 0.17
CA GLU A 68 14.61 -0.66 1.17
C GLU A 68 13.83 0.62 0.94
N VAL A 69 13.10 1.08 1.95
CA VAL A 69 12.31 2.31 1.86
C VAL A 69 13.19 3.48 2.21
N GLU A 70 13.49 4.35 1.23
CA GLU A 70 14.23 5.58 1.46
C GLU A 70 13.30 6.75 1.74
N LEU A 71 12.14 6.76 1.08
CA LEU A 71 11.12 7.77 1.28
C LEU A 71 9.76 7.16 0.99
N PHE A 72 8.81 7.36 1.89
CA PHE A 72 7.41 7.04 1.66
C PHE A 72 6.59 8.22 2.19
N GLN A 73 6.07 9.03 1.27
CA GLN A 73 5.46 10.30 1.63
C GLN A 73 4.03 10.43 1.12
N PRO A 74 3.04 10.24 2.02
CA PRO A 74 1.67 10.65 1.70
C PRO A 74 1.59 12.18 1.68
N ASP A 75 1.15 12.74 0.57
CA ASP A 75 1.12 14.21 0.39
C ASP A 75 -0.25 14.81 0.64
N GLU A 76 -1.32 14.15 0.15
CA GLU A 76 -2.67 14.68 0.22
C GLU A 76 -3.64 13.58 0.60
N PHE A 77 -4.57 13.91 1.49
CA PHE A 77 -5.63 13.00 1.92
C PHE A 77 -6.98 13.61 1.53
N LEU A 78 -7.78 12.85 0.79
CA LEU A 78 -9.12 13.26 0.36
C LEU A 78 -10.12 12.25 0.92
N VAL A 79 -11.17 12.73 1.54
CA VAL A 79 -12.18 11.87 2.16
C VAL A 79 -13.53 12.19 1.54
N ASP A 80 -14.22 11.15 1.07
CA ASP A 80 -15.56 11.29 0.52
C ASP A 80 -16.38 10.04 0.86
N GLY A 81 -17.29 10.16 1.81
CA GLY A 81 -18.16 9.07 2.23
C GLY A 81 -17.35 7.91 2.82
N ASP A 82 -17.46 6.74 2.20
CA ASP A 82 -16.79 5.51 2.62
C ASP A 82 -15.37 5.37 2.04
N LYS A 83 -14.87 6.37 1.34
CA LYS A 83 -13.57 6.32 0.68
C LYS A 83 -12.59 7.34 1.23
N VAL A 84 -11.35 6.89 1.37
CA VAL A 84 -10.21 7.77 1.61
C VAL A 84 -9.26 7.59 0.42
N VAL A 85 -8.92 8.69 -0.23
CA VAL A 85 -7.96 8.69 -1.34
C VAL A 85 -6.71 9.42 -0.88
N VAL A 86 -5.57 8.80 -1.08
CA VAL A 86 -4.30 9.40 -0.69
C VAL A 86 -3.41 9.49 -1.92
N LEU A 87 -2.85 10.67 -2.14
CA LEU A 87 -1.87 10.92 -3.18
C LEU A 87 -0.52 11.08 -2.52
N GLY A 88 0.50 10.43 -3.05
CA GLY A 88 1.81 10.48 -2.45
C GLY A 88 2.91 10.14 -3.45
N HIS A 89 4.12 10.03 -2.91
CA HIS A 89 5.28 9.62 -3.70
C HIS A 89 6.25 8.83 -2.82
N GLU A 90 7.14 8.11 -3.47
CA GLU A 90 8.06 7.23 -2.79
C GLU A 90 9.37 7.09 -3.54
N ARG A 91 10.40 6.73 -2.77
CA ARG A 91 11.71 6.34 -3.29
C ARG A 91 12.13 5.07 -2.59
N MET A 92 12.35 4.02 -3.35
CA MET A 92 12.71 2.70 -2.82
C MET A 92 13.89 2.12 -3.58
N VAL A 93 14.62 1.25 -2.90
CA VAL A 93 15.68 0.46 -3.55
C VAL A 93 15.20 -0.97 -3.68
N ALA A 94 15.23 -1.51 -4.90
CA ALA A 94 14.99 -2.92 -5.15
C ALA A 94 16.26 -3.68 -4.75
N ARG A 95 16.24 -4.43 -3.66
CA ARG A 95 17.45 -5.06 -3.11
C ARG A 95 18.09 -6.04 -4.08
N ALA A 96 17.26 -6.76 -4.88
CA ALA A 96 17.75 -7.76 -5.81
C ALA A 96 18.62 -7.17 -6.93
N THR A 97 18.36 -5.95 -7.36
CA THR A 97 19.06 -5.30 -8.48
C THR A 97 19.90 -4.10 -8.05
N GLY A 98 19.63 -3.54 -6.89
CA GLY A 98 20.24 -2.29 -6.43
C GLY A 98 19.68 -1.04 -7.11
N ARG A 99 18.67 -1.20 -7.96
CA ARG A 99 18.07 -0.08 -8.69
C ARG A 99 17.05 0.65 -7.86
N ILE A 100 16.87 1.93 -8.16
CA ILE A 100 16.00 2.83 -7.43
C ILE A 100 14.68 2.98 -8.19
N VAL A 101 13.57 2.92 -7.43
CA VAL A 101 12.24 3.27 -7.93
C VAL A 101 11.84 4.60 -7.32
N GLU A 102 11.58 5.58 -8.17
CA GLU A 102 10.93 6.83 -7.76
C GLU A 102 9.59 6.88 -8.47
N ALA A 103 8.51 6.94 -7.70
CA ALA A 103 7.17 6.89 -8.26
C ALA A 103 6.20 7.71 -7.45
N SER A 104 5.25 8.33 -8.15
CA SER A 104 4.06 8.88 -7.52
C SER A 104 2.98 7.81 -7.48
N TRP A 105 2.11 7.86 -6.49
CA TRP A 105 1.06 6.88 -6.33
C TRP A 105 -0.24 7.51 -5.84
N ALA A 106 -1.34 6.83 -6.14
CA ALA A 106 -2.65 7.11 -5.59
C ALA A 106 -3.18 5.83 -4.96
N GLN A 107 -3.65 5.91 -3.72
CA GLN A 107 -4.20 4.76 -3.00
C GLN A 107 -5.63 5.07 -2.60
N VAL A 108 -6.54 4.16 -2.93
CA VAL A 108 -7.96 4.28 -2.65
C VAL A 108 -8.36 3.24 -1.63
N TRP A 109 -8.82 3.71 -0.47
CA TRP A 109 -9.25 2.89 0.65
C TRP A 109 -10.76 2.96 0.77
N THR A 110 -11.44 1.83 0.71
CA THR A 110 -12.90 1.76 0.88
C THR A 110 -13.22 1.10 2.21
N PHE A 111 -14.09 1.72 2.98
CA PHE A 111 -14.45 1.29 4.33
C PHE A 111 -15.89 0.79 4.40
N ARG A 112 -16.12 -0.16 5.31
CA ARG A 112 -17.45 -0.58 5.75
C ARG A 112 -17.36 -0.92 7.23
N ASP A 113 -18.24 -0.31 8.03
CA ASP A 113 -18.31 -0.54 9.48
C ASP A 113 -16.96 -0.36 10.17
N GLY A 114 -16.20 0.65 9.75
CA GLY A 114 -14.91 1.01 10.34
C GLY A 114 -13.74 0.16 9.89
N LEU A 115 -13.92 -0.77 8.97
CA LEU A 115 -12.86 -1.62 8.45
C LEU A 115 -12.65 -1.39 6.97
N VAL A 116 -11.41 -1.48 6.53
CA VAL A 116 -11.06 -1.43 5.11
C VAL A 116 -11.50 -2.73 4.46
N ILE A 117 -12.43 -2.64 3.51
CA ILE A 117 -12.90 -3.80 2.76
C ILE A 117 -12.26 -3.91 1.39
N ARG A 118 -11.70 -2.80 0.89
CA ARG A 118 -11.11 -2.75 -0.44
C ARG A 118 -10.00 -1.72 -0.48
N TYR A 119 -8.91 -2.06 -1.16
CA TYR A 119 -7.78 -1.19 -1.40
C TYR A 119 -7.35 -1.30 -2.85
N ARG A 120 -7.07 -0.16 -3.48
CA ARG A 120 -6.52 -0.09 -4.83
C ARG A 120 -5.37 0.90 -4.85
N GLU A 121 -4.25 0.46 -5.40
CA GLU A 121 -3.10 1.33 -5.58
C GLU A 121 -2.85 1.54 -7.07
N TYR A 122 -2.59 2.78 -7.44
CA TYR A 122 -2.24 3.19 -8.79
C TYR A 122 -0.88 3.87 -8.72
N THR A 123 0.08 3.36 -9.46
CA THR A 123 1.44 3.87 -9.42
C THR A 123 2.09 3.77 -10.81
N ASP A 124 3.33 4.22 -10.91
CA ASP A 124 4.10 4.16 -12.15
C ASP A 124 4.63 2.73 -12.35
N SER A 125 3.85 1.89 -13.04
CA SER A 125 4.23 0.50 -13.28
C SER A 125 5.51 0.37 -14.11
N ALA A 126 5.75 1.32 -15.02
CA ALA A 126 6.97 1.31 -15.83
C ALA A 126 8.23 1.50 -14.98
N ALA A 127 8.16 2.37 -13.96
CA ALA A 127 9.27 2.58 -13.03
C ALA A 127 9.57 1.31 -12.24
N TRP A 128 8.53 0.62 -11.77
CA TRP A 128 8.69 -0.64 -11.04
C TRP A 128 9.25 -1.75 -11.93
N GLU A 129 8.71 -1.91 -13.14
CA GLU A 129 9.22 -2.91 -14.07
C GLU A 129 10.68 -2.66 -14.44
N SER A 130 11.05 -1.41 -14.65
CA SER A 130 12.41 -1.02 -14.99
C SER A 130 13.41 -1.41 -13.90
N ALA A 131 13.01 -1.33 -12.65
CA ALA A 131 13.87 -1.69 -11.52
C ALA A 131 14.15 -3.19 -11.43
N TYR A 132 13.31 -4.01 -12.05
CA TYR A 132 13.44 -5.48 -12.06
C TYR A 132 13.75 -6.05 -13.45
N ALA A 133 14.01 -5.19 -14.41
CA ALA A 133 14.34 -5.62 -15.77
C ALA A 133 15.73 -6.26 -15.86
#